data_9e12ed757fc1394c30874cb9467cfcf3
#
_entry.id   9e12ed757fc1394c30874cb9467cfcf3
#
_cell.length_a   1.000
_cell.length_b   1.000
_cell.length_c   1.000
_cell.angle_alpha   90.00
_cell.angle_beta   90.00
_cell.angle_gamma   90.00
#
_symmetry.space_group_name_H-M   'P 1'
#
loop_
_entity.id
_entity.type
_entity.pdbx_description
1 polymer ?
#
loop_
_entity_poly.entity_id
_entity_poly.type
_entity_poly.pdbx_seq_one_letter_code
_entity_poly.pdbx_strand_id
1 'polypeptide(L)'
;MGIAFEEQRRRAGLIGRTPQGTPRWIAAPTRFVARSLHAAFGLLAGYGYRPLRLLAIAVCTWLICALVYWSAALPPWHAIGPSDPLVFQNPRYAECVPGSAAAAEAQQRGVAHAGNWFLCKALPGEYPTFSPLADSLDVFLPLVELGQERAWGPLVPTPQADPVREFFAVSVGHAVRLLVWLETLFGWVVSLLFVAMVTGLARRSDSDPEPR
;
A
#
# COMPACT_ATOMS: atom_id res chain seq x y z
N MET A 1 29.56 3.66 22.59
CA MET A 1 28.21 3.73 22.01
C MET A 1 27.47 5.07 22.22
N GLY A 2 27.71 5.82 23.29
CA GLY A 2 27.08 7.12 23.58
C GLY A 2 27.44 8.25 22.62
N ILE A 3 28.69 8.31 22.17
CA ILE A 3 29.22 9.45 21.37
C ILE A 3 28.55 9.51 19.97
N ALA A 4 28.32 8.38 19.31
CA ALA A 4 27.68 8.34 18.01
C ALA A 4 26.20 8.77 18.06
N PHE A 5 25.52 8.48 19.17
CA PHE A 5 24.13 8.86 19.39
C PHE A 5 24.00 10.37 19.63
N GLU A 6 24.95 10.96 20.34
CA GLU A 6 24.97 12.40 20.64
C GLU A 6 25.33 13.23 19.42
N GLU A 7 26.24 12.73 18.59
CA GLU A 7 26.59 13.36 17.31
C GLU A 7 25.44 13.28 16.29
N GLN A 8 24.72 12.16 16.23
CA GLN A 8 23.50 12.05 15.45
C GLN A 8 22.38 12.98 15.95
N ARG A 9 22.25 13.16 17.26
CA ARG A 9 21.30 14.10 17.86
C ARG A 9 21.66 15.55 17.55
N ARG A 10 22.96 15.88 17.52
CA ARG A 10 23.45 17.21 17.08
C ARG A 10 23.18 17.43 15.59
N ARG A 11 23.41 16.43 14.73
CA ARG A 11 23.08 16.51 13.29
C ARG A 11 21.58 16.61 13.07
N ALA A 12 20.76 15.93 13.85
CA ALA A 12 19.30 16.05 13.81
C ALA A 12 18.84 17.47 14.21
N GLY A 13 19.53 18.15 15.11
CA GLY A 13 19.27 19.55 15.45
C GLY A 13 19.64 20.54 14.33
N LEU A 14 20.48 20.12 13.37
CA LEU A 14 20.83 20.88 12.17
C LEU A 14 19.87 20.62 11.00
N ILE A 15 19.16 19.49 11.02
CA ILE A 15 18.16 19.13 10.02
C ILE A 15 16.96 20.06 10.18
N GLY A 16 16.68 20.84 9.15
CA GLY A 16 15.60 21.81 9.14
C GLY A 16 16.01 23.23 9.52
N ARG A 17 17.33 23.53 9.65
CA ARG A 17 17.80 24.92 9.60
C ARG A 17 17.66 25.42 8.17
N THR A 18 16.66 26.24 7.95
CA THR A 18 16.49 26.95 6.67
C THR A 18 17.55 28.04 6.56
N PRO A 19 18.09 28.31 5.36
CA PRO A 19 19.01 29.42 5.12
C PRO A 19 18.42 30.74 5.64
N GLN A 20 19.29 31.61 6.17
CA GLN A 20 18.87 32.94 6.61
C GLN A 20 18.25 33.67 5.43
N GLY A 21 17.00 34.18 5.61
CA GLY A 21 16.25 34.87 4.56
C GLY A 21 15.08 34.07 3.95
N THR A 22 14.90 32.79 4.30
CA THR A 22 13.73 32.02 3.81
C THR A 22 12.44 32.55 4.45
N PRO A 23 11.38 32.86 3.66
CA PRO A 23 10.08 33.30 4.18
C PRO A 23 9.50 32.25 5.15
N ARG A 24 8.85 32.71 6.23
CA ARG A 24 8.29 31.83 7.27
C ARG A 24 7.30 30.80 6.75
N TRP A 25 6.55 31.12 5.71
CA TRP A 25 5.56 30.23 5.11
C TRP A 25 6.17 29.04 4.37
N ILE A 26 7.43 29.16 3.88
CA ILE A 26 8.20 28.05 3.31
C ILE A 26 8.98 27.33 4.41
N ALA A 27 9.54 28.07 5.35
CA ALA A 27 10.40 27.53 6.40
C ALA A 27 9.65 26.62 7.40
N ALA A 28 8.39 26.90 7.70
CA ALA A 28 7.60 26.11 8.64
C ALA A 28 7.27 24.69 8.09
N PRO A 29 6.71 24.55 6.88
CA PRO A 29 6.40 23.22 6.33
C PRO A 29 7.66 22.41 6.04
N THR A 30 8.75 23.01 5.55
CA THR A 30 10.00 22.28 5.29
C THR A 30 10.64 21.74 6.57
N ARG A 31 10.58 22.50 7.67
CA ARG A 31 11.06 22.01 9.00
C ARG A 31 10.19 20.89 9.53
N PHE A 32 8.87 20.99 9.35
CA PHE A 32 7.95 19.93 9.78
C PHE A 32 8.21 18.64 8.99
N VAL A 33 8.29 18.72 7.65
CA VAL A 33 8.59 17.58 6.78
C VAL A 33 9.94 16.97 7.11
N ALA A 34 10.99 17.78 7.25
CA ALA A 34 12.33 17.26 7.60
C ALA A 34 12.36 16.56 8.96
N ARG A 35 11.66 17.09 9.97
CA ARG A 35 11.55 16.46 11.30
C ARG A 35 10.74 15.18 11.25
N SER A 36 9.62 15.18 10.50
CA SER A 36 8.76 14.00 10.35
C SER A 36 9.49 12.88 9.61
N LEU A 37 10.21 13.19 8.53
CA LEU A 37 11.04 12.22 7.81
C LEU A 37 12.15 11.66 8.71
N HIS A 38 12.82 12.51 9.48
CA HIS A 38 13.87 12.07 10.40
C HIS A 38 13.31 11.21 11.54
N ALA A 39 12.16 11.57 12.10
CA ALA A 39 11.47 10.77 13.11
C ALA A 39 10.98 9.43 12.52
N ALA A 40 10.42 9.43 11.32
CA ALA A 40 10.01 8.23 10.60
C ALA A 40 11.21 7.31 10.32
N PHE A 41 12.33 7.86 9.85
CA PHE A 41 13.57 7.11 9.66
C PHE A 41 14.08 6.50 10.96
N GLY A 42 14.09 7.28 12.05
CA GLY A 42 14.47 6.78 13.38
C GLY A 42 13.54 5.69 13.89
N LEU A 43 12.22 5.82 13.62
CA LEU A 43 11.21 4.83 14.00
C LEU A 43 11.35 3.53 13.20
N LEU A 44 11.49 3.64 11.87
CA LEU A 44 11.54 2.51 10.94
C LEU A 44 12.87 1.77 11.01
N ALA A 45 13.97 2.50 10.88
CA ALA A 45 15.30 1.92 10.76
C ALA A 45 16.05 1.79 12.10
N GLY A 46 15.52 2.39 13.19
CA GLY A 46 16.24 2.42 14.47
C GLY A 46 17.67 2.95 14.32
N TYR A 47 17.87 3.92 13.40
CA TYR A 47 19.16 4.45 12.97
C TYR A 47 20.13 3.38 12.41
N GLY A 48 19.58 2.36 11.72
CA GLY A 48 20.38 1.32 11.04
C GLY A 48 20.87 0.17 11.94
N TYR A 49 20.46 0.13 13.21
CA TYR A 49 20.93 -0.88 14.16
C TYR A 49 19.96 -2.05 14.40
N ARG A 50 18.73 -2.01 13.84
CA ARG A 50 17.73 -3.04 14.13
C ARG A 50 16.97 -3.48 12.86
N PRO A 51 17.61 -4.27 11.98
CA PRO A 51 16.96 -4.73 10.73
C PRO A 51 15.70 -5.56 10.98
N LEU A 52 15.65 -6.33 12.07
CA LEU A 52 14.48 -7.13 12.46
C LEU A 52 13.27 -6.26 12.78
N ARG A 53 13.46 -5.03 13.27
CA ARG A 53 12.35 -4.10 13.51
C ARG A 53 11.73 -3.62 12.21
N LEU A 54 12.56 -3.30 11.20
CA LEU A 54 12.07 -2.91 9.88
C LEU A 54 11.28 -4.06 9.24
N LEU A 55 11.81 -5.28 9.33
CA LEU A 55 11.14 -6.47 8.82
C LEU A 55 9.80 -6.71 9.54
N ALA A 56 9.76 -6.58 10.87
CA ALA A 56 8.53 -6.71 11.63
C ALA A 56 7.47 -5.68 11.23
N ILE A 57 7.86 -4.41 11.03
CA ILE A 57 6.96 -3.34 10.56
C ILE A 57 6.47 -3.67 9.15
N ALA A 58 7.34 -4.12 8.24
CA ALA A 58 6.99 -4.52 6.90
C ALA A 58 5.94 -5.64 6.90
N VAL A 59 6.18 -6.72 7.66
CA VAL A 59 5.24 -7.85 7.79
C VAL A 59 3.92 -7.40 8.41
N CYS A 60 3.94 -6.59 9.46
CA CYS A 60 2.71 -6.07 10.05
C CYS A 60 1.91 -5.20 9.07
N THR A 61 2.56 -4.32 8.31
CA THR A 61 1.89 -3.49 7.30
C THR A 61 1.28 -4.36 6.22
N TRP A 62 2.02 -5.30 5.67
CA TRP A 62 1.53 -6.27 4.70
C TRP A 62 0.28 -7.00 5.19
N LEU A 63 0.30 -7.57 6.41
CA LEU A 63 -0.84 -8.30 6.96
C LEU A 63 -2.06 -7.39 7.22
N ILE A 64 -1.85 -6.16 7.67
CA ILE A 64 -2.92 -5.19 7.88
C ILE A 64 -3.57 -4.81 6.55
N CYS A 65 -2.78 -4.51 5.52
CA CYS A 65 -3.29 -4.18 4.19
C CYS A 65 -4.04 -5.38 3.57
N ALA A 66 -3.49 -6.59 3.67
CA ALA A 66 -4.17 -7.81 3.24
C ALA A 66 -5.53 -8.00 3.93
N LEU A 67 -5.61 -7.73 5.24
CA LEU A 67 -6.87 -7.81 5.99
C LEU A 67 -7.88 -6.75 5.52
N VAL A 68 -7.42 -5.53 5.21
CA VAL A 68 -8.28 -4.48 4.65
C VAL A 68 -8.78 -4.87 3.27
N TYR A 69 -7.92 -5.41 2.38
CA TYR A 69 -8.35 -5.88 1.06
C TYR A 69 -9.34 -7.03 1.15
N TRP A 70 -9.09 -7.97 2.06
CA TRP A 70 -10.06 -9.04 2.32
C TRP A 70 -11.40 -8.50 2.77
N SER A 71 -11.43 -7.59 3.74
CA SER A 71 -12.68 -6.98 4.20
C SER A 71 -13.39 -6.18 3.10
N ALA A 72 -12.65 -5.47 2.25
CA ALA A 72 -13.19 -4.71 1.13
C ALA A 72 -13.78 -5.58 0.01
N ALA A 73 -13.26 -6.81 -0.15
CA ALA A 73 -13.80 -7.79 -1.11
C ALA A 73 -15.11 -8.43 -0.65
N LEU A 74 -15.40 -8.41 0.65
CA LEU A 74 -16.58 -9.04 1.25
C LEU A 74 -17.79 -8.07 1.34
N PRO A 75 -19.03 -8.62 1.56
CA PRO A 75 -20.18 -7.81 1.90
C PRO A 75 -19.93 -6.97 3.17
N PRO A 76 -20.46 -5.78 3.28
CA PRO A 76 -21.34 -5.09 2.32
C PRO A 76 -20.59 -4.27 1.25
N TRP A 77 -19.25 -4.27 1.26
CA TRP A 77 -18.45 -3.31 0.50
C TRP A 77 -18.32 -3.66 -0.99
N HIS A 78 -18.05 -4.94 -1.30
CA HIS A 78 -17.84 -5.43 -2.68
C HIS A 78 -16.96 -4.49 -3.51
N ALA A 79 -15.89 -3.96 -2.89
CA ALA A 79 -15.08 -2.87 -3.45
C ALA A 79 -13.89 -3.37 -4.28
N ILE A 80 -13.72 -4.68 -4.44
CA ILE A 80 -12.67 -5.30 -5.25
C ILE A 80 -13.30 -6.14 -6.35
N GLY A 81 -12.75 -6.01 -7.55
CA GLY A 81 -13.21 -6.76 -8.73
C GLY A 81 -12.13 -6.96 -9.76
N PRO A 82 -12.43 -7.67 -10.85
CA PRO A 82 -11.53 -7.88 -11.96
C PRO A 82 -11.06 -6.55 -12.57
N SER A 83 -9.77 -6.45 -12.87
CA SER A 83 -9.19 -5.29 -13.57
C SER A 83 -9.34 -5.42 -15.08
N ASP A 84 -9.60 -6.63 -15.61
CA ASP A 84 -9.76 -6.87 -17.03
C ASP A 84 -11.15 -6.40 -17.52
N PRO A 85 -11.21 -5.40 -18.42
CA PRO A 85 -12.46 -4.89 -18.99
C PRO A 85 -13.29 -5.95 -19.71
N LEU A 86 -12.65 -6.95 -20.33
CA LEU A 86 -13.32 -8.03 -21.05
C LEU A 86 -14.08 -8.94 -20.10
N VAL A 87 -13.55 -9.16 -18.91
CA VAL A 87 -14.22 -9.92 -17.85
C VAL A 87 -15.35 -9.09 -17.25
N PHE A 88 -15.07 -7.82 -16.95
CA PHE A 88 -16.04 -6.94 -16.30
C PHE A 88 -17.27 -6.64 -17.17
N GLN A 89 -17.10 -6.53 -18.48
CA GLN A 89 -18.17 -6.21 -19.44
C GLN A 89 -18.89 -7.44 -19.99
N ASN A 90 -18.44 -8.66 -19.68
CA ASN A 90 -19.01 -9.87 -20.23
C ASN A 90 -20.36 -10.20 -19.58
N PRO A 91 -21.45 -10.31 -20.35
CA PRO A 91 -22.79 -10.63 -19.83
C PRO A 91 -22.87 -11.94 -19.04
N ARG A 92 -21.96 -12.87 -19.31
CA ARG A 92 -21.86 -14.16 -18.59
C ARG A 92 -21.60 -13.98 -17.09
N TYR A 93 -20.93 -12.89 -16.72
CA TYR A 93 -20.55 -12.60 -15.33
C TYR A 93 -21.45 -11.52 -14.71
N ALA A 94 -22.55 -11.14 -15.34
CA ALA A 94 -23.43 -10.06 -14.89
C ALA A 94 -23.97 -10.28 -13.46
N GLU A 95 -24.18 -11.55 -13.05
CA GLU A 95 -24.60 -11.89 -11.68
C GLU A 95 -23.56 -11.55 -10.61
N CYS A 96 -22.29 -11.43 -10.99
CA CYS A 96 -21.21 -11.11 -10.07
C CYS A 96 -20.94 -9.60 -9.97
N VAL A 97 -21.52 -8.78 -10.86
CA VAL A 97 -21.33 -7.33 -10.88
C VAL A 97 -22.14 -6.67 -9.76
N PRO A 98 -21.50 -5.98 -8.81
CA PRO A 98 -22.23 -5.30 -7.74
C PRO A 98 -23.24 -4.29 -8.27
N GLY A 99 -24.49 -4.35 -7.77
CA GLY A 99 -25.57 -3.43 -8.16
C GLY A 99 -26.18 -3.66 -9.54
N SER A 100 -25.80 -4.72 -10.27
CA SER A 100 -26.45 -5.08 -11.53
C SER A 100 -27.87 -5.66 -11.34
N ALA A 101 -28.71 -5.53 -12.34
CA ALA A 101 -30.07 -6.14 -12.33
C ALA A 101 -29.98 -7.67 -12.20
N ALA A 102 -29.01 -8.30 -12.90
CA ALA A 102 -28.77 -9.74 -12.82
C ALA A 102 -28.34 -10.18 -11.42
N ALA A 103 -27.51 -9.39 -10.72
CA ALA A 103 -27.16 -9.67 -9.34
C ALA A 103 -28.36 -9.55 -8.40
N ALA A 104 -29.24 -8.55 -8.60
CA ALA A 104 -30.47 -8.39 -7.81
C ALA A 104 -31.43 -9.58 -8.01
N GLU A 105 -31.60 -10.03 -9.23
CA GLU A 105 -32.43 -11.22 -9.55
C GLU A 105 -31.81 -12.50 -8.96
N ALA A 106 -30.49 -12.66 -9.05
CA ALA A 106 -29.79 -13.79 -8.46
C ALA A 106 -29.92 -13.80 -6.94
N GLN A 107 -29.85 -12.64 -6.31
CA GLN A 107 -30.05 -12.49 -4.86
C GLN A 107 -31.47 -12.85 -4.43
N GLN A 108 -32.50 -12.47 -5.22
CA GLN A 108 -33.89 -12.90 -4.99
C GLN A 108 -34.06 -14.42 -5.10
N ARG A 109 -33.25 -15.08 -5.95
CA ARG A 109 -33.20 -16.53 -6.09
C ARG A 109 -32.40 -17.22 -4.96
N GLY A 110 -31.85 -16.47 -4.01
CA GLY A 110 -31.07 -16.99 -2.89
C GLY A 110 -29.64 -17.36 -3.24
N VAL A 111 -29.09 -16.79 -4.32
CA VAL A 111 -27.67 -17.01 -4.70
C VAL A 111 -26.79 -16.17 -3.78
N ALA A 112 -26.08 -16.81 -2.85
CA ALA A 112 -25.32 -16.15 -1.79
C ALA A 112 -24.12 -15.30 -2.29
N HIS A 113 -23.63 -15.54 -3.51
CA HIS A 113 -22.50 -14.81 -4.10
C HIS A 113 -22.91 -13.76 -5.13
N ALA A 114 -24.20 -13.48 -5.27
CA ALA A 114 -24.70 -12.48 -6.21
C ALA A 114 -24.15 -11.09 -5.88
N GLY A 115 -23.64 -10.39 -6.90
CA GLY A 115 -23.01 -9.07 -6.73
C GLY A 115 -21.65 -9.09 -6.03
N ASN A 116 -20.98 -10.23 -5.99
CA ASN A 116 -19.66 -10.33 -5.37
C ASN A 116 -18.66 -11.04 -6.30
N TRP A 117 -17.69 -10.28 -6.81
CA TRP A 117 -16.64 -10.81 -7.67
C TRP A 117 -15.73 -11.82 -6.99
N PHE A 118 -15.40 -11.62 -5.71
CA PHE A 118 -14.55 -12.52 -4.95
C PHE A 118 -15.14 -13.92 -4.80
N LEU A 119 -16.48 -14.02 -4.74
CA LEU A 119 -17.21 -15.29 -4.62
C LEU A 119 -17.79 -15.77 -5.93
N CYS A 120 -17.45 -15.14 -7.05
CA CYS A 120 -18.00 -15.41 -8.37
C CYS A 120 -17.56 -16.77 -8.91
N LYS A 121 -18.47 -17.76 -8.92
CA LYS A 121 -18.23 -19.10 -9.45
C LYS A 121 -18.24 -19.19 -10.98
N ALA A 122 -18.73 -18.15 -11.65
CA ALA A 122 -18.82 -18.14 -13.11
C ALA A 122 -17.47 -17.81 -13.77
N LEU A 123 -16.50 -17.26 -13.02
CA LEU A 123 -15.16 -16.98 -13.55
C LEU A 123 -14.48 -18.28 -14.00
N PRO A 124 -13.77 -18.27 -15.15
CA PRO A 124 -13.05 -19.44 -15.62
C PRO A 124 -11.92 -19.80 -14.67
N GLY A 125 -11.56 -21.09 -14.60
CA GLY A 125 -10.52 -21.58 -13.70
C GLY A 125 -9.11 -21.05 -14.03
N GLU A 126 -8.93 -20.55 -15.25
CA GLU A 126 -7.69 -19.89 -15.69
C GLU A 126 -7.54 -18.45 -15.17
N TYR A 127 -8.64 -17.82 -14.73
CA TYR A 127 -8.57 -16.51 -14.12
C TYR A 127 -8.06 -16.61 -12.69
N PRO A 128 -7.01 -15.88 -12.32
CA PRO A 128 -6.40 -16.01 -11.00
C PRO A 128 -7.41 -15.69 -9.90
N THR A 129 -7.51 -16.57 -8.93
CA THR A 129 -8.33 -16.33 -7.74
C THR A 129 -7.78 -15.17 -6.95
N PHE A 130 -8.65 -14.26 -6.47
CA PHE A 130 -8.23 -13.16 -5.61
C PHE A 130 -7.67 -13.69 -4.30
N SER A 131 -6.41 -13.37 -4.02
CA SER A 131 -5.73 -13.69 -2.77
C SER A 131 -5.30 -12.40 -2.09
N PRO A 132 -5.97 -11.97 -1.01
CA PRO A 132 -5.63 -10.72 -0.31
C PRO A 132 -4.17 -10.65 0.15
N LEU A 133 -3.60 -11.79 0.56
CA LEU A 133 -2.21 -11.88 0.98
C LEU A 133 -1.24 -11.70 -0.20
N ALA A 134 -1.55 -12.32 -1.33
CA ALA A 134 -0.73 -12.20 -2.52
C ALA A 134 -0.88 -10.82 -3.17
N ASP A 135 -2.09 -10.25 -3.16
CA ASP A 135 -2.38 -8.91 -3.70
C ASP A 135 -1.62 -7.83 -2.92
N SER A 136 -1.75 -7.81 -1.59
CA SER A 136 -0.99 -6.89 -0.74
C SER A 136 0.53 -7.10 -0.87
N LEU A 137 1.01 -8.34 -1.04
CA LEU A 137 2.43 -8.59 -1.24
C LEU A 137 2.93 -8.08 -2.60
N ASP A 138 2.11 -8.23 -3.66
CA ASP A 138 2.38 -7.74 -5.01
C ASP A 138 2.51 -6.20 -5.02
N VAL A 139 1.57 -5.53 -4.34
CA VAL A 139 1.58 -4.06 -4.15
C VAL A 139 2.78 -3.59 -3.31
N PHE A 140 3.11 -4.34 -2.25
CA PHE A 140 4.15 -3.97 -1.30
C PHE A 140 5.56 -4.16 -1.86
N LEU A 141 5.81 -5.19 -2.69
CA LEU A 141 7.13 -5.52 -3.22
C LEU A 141 7.35 -4.89 -4.61
N PRO A 142 8.03 -3.75 -4.72
CA PRO A 142 8.10 -2.98 -5.97
C PRO A 142 8.86 -3.66 -7.12
N LEU A 143 9.54 -4.78 -6.87
CA LEU A 143 10.36 -5.49 -7.85
C LEU A 143 9.85 -6.90 -8.15
N VAL A 144 8.84 -7.37 -7.44
CA VAL A 144 8.30 -8.73 -7.58
C VAL A 144 6.86 -8.61 -8.07
N GLU A 145 6.59 -9.11 -9.27
CA GLU A 145 5.25 -9.15 -9.85
C GLU A 145 4.64 -10.54 -9.62
N LEU A 146 3.64 -10.64 -8.74
CA LEU A 146 2.87 -11.86 -8.52
C LEU A 146 1.65 -11.93 -9.45
N GLY A 147 1.33 -10.83 -10.14
CA GLY A 147 0.26 -10.74 -11.12
C GLY A 147 -1.14 -10.53 -10.52
N GLN A 148 -1.26 -10.38 -9.21
CA GLN A 148 -2.55 -10.12 -8.57
C GLN A 148 -3.05 -8.70 -8.85
N GLU A 149 -2.18 -7.70 -8.74
CA GLU A 149 -2.50 -6.30 -9.02
C GLU A 149 -3.00 -6.08 -10.47
N ARG A 150 -2.54 -6.90 -11.43
CA ARG A 150 -3.00 -6.84 -12.82
C ARG A 150 -4.37 -7.47 -13.01
N ALA A 151 -4.68 -8.51 -12.24
CA ALA A 151 -5.93 -9.26 -12.38
C ALA A 151 -7.05 -8.65 -11.53
N TRP A 152 -6.73 -8.07 -10.40
CA TRP A 152 -7.69 -7.56 -9.43
C TRP A 152 -7.40 -6.11 -9.06
N GLY A 153 -8.45 -5.34 -8.74
CA GLY A 153 -8.28 -3.95 -8.34
C GLY A 153 -9.50 -3.36 -7.66
N PRO A 154 -9.33 -2.18 -7.04
CA PRO A 154 -10.43 -1.49 -6.38
C PRO A 154 -11.44 -0.96 -7.40
N LEU A 155 -12.71 -1.29 -7.19
CA LEU A 155 -13.84 -0.81 -7.98
C LEU A 155 -14.12 0.64 -7.60
N VAL A 156 -13.83 1.55 -8.51
CA VAL A 156 -14.13 2.98 -8.36
C VAL A 156 -15.19 3.35 -9.37
N PRO A 157 -16.36 3.84 -8.93
CA PRO A 157 -17.42 4.28 -9.84
C PRO A 157 -16.89 5.37 -10.78
N THR A 158 -17.23 5.26 -12.06
CA THR A 158 -16.95 6.31 -13.04
C THR A 158 -17.97 7.42 -12.89
N PRO A 159 -17.59 8.71 -12.84
CA PRO A 159 -18.50 9.84 -12.83
C PRO A 159 -19.43 9.80 -14.04
N GLN A 160 -20.74 9.82 -13.82
CA GLN A 160 -21.72 9.67 -14.91
C GLN A 160 -22.54 10.93 -15.20
N ALA A 161 -22.78 11.80 -14.20
CA ALA A 161 -23.75 12.87 -14.37
C ALA A 161 -23.29 14.24 -13.87
N ASP A 162 -22.66 14.36 -12.72
CA ASP A 162 -22.29 15.65 -12.11
C ASP A 162 -20.87 15.60 -11.56
N PRO A 163 -19.90 16.18 -12.28
CA PRO A 163 -18.49 16.09 -11.88
C PRO A 163 -18.20 16.77 -10.54
N VAL A 164 -18.98 17.76 -10.15
CA VAL A 164 -18.76 18.48 -8.87
C VAL A 164 -19.28 17.66 -7.69
N ARG A 165 -20.49 17.09 -7.82
CA ARG A 165 -21.08 16.25 -6.78
C ARG A 165 -20.30 14.94 -6.60
N GLU A 166 -19.88 14.36 -7.70
CA GLU A 166 -19.15 13.08 -7.70
C GLU A 166 -17.69 13.23 -7.24
N PHE A 167 -17.09 14.42 -7.41
CA PHE A 167 -15.75 14.70 -6.86
C PHE A 167 -15.71 14.53 -5.33
N PHE A 168 -16.80 14.84 -4.64
CA PHE A 168 -16.92 14.68 -3.17
C PHE A 168 -17.52 13.32 -2.76
N ALA A 169 -17.98 12.49 -3.71
CA ALA A 169 -18.54 11.17 -3.43
C ALA A 169 -17.41 10.14 -3.22
N VAL A 170 -16.87 10.08 -2.01
CA VAL A 170 -15.83 9.11 -1.66
C VAL A 170 -16.47 7.75 -1.38
N SER A 171 -16.23 6.76 -2.26
CA SER A 171 -16.61 5.37 -2.04
C SER A 171 -15.51 4.58 -1.34
N VAL A 172 -15.84 3.39 -0.82
CA VAL A 172 -14.85 2.46 -0.26
C VAL A 172 -13.78 2.10 -1.29
N GLY A 173 -14.14 1.96 -2.57
CA GLY A 173 -13.17 1.74 -3.66
C GLY A 173 -12.11 2.83 -3.77
N HIS A 174 -12.48 4.10 -3.55
CA HIS A 174 -11.51 5.20 -3.51
C HIS A 174 -10.55 5.09 -2.31
N ALA A 175 -11.08 4.72 -1.14
CA ALA A 175 -10.25 4.52 0.05
C ALA A 175 -9.28 3.35 -0.13
N VAL A 176 -9.74 2.25 -0.71
CA VAL A 176 -8.88 1.09 -1.04
C VAL A 176 -7.81 1.49 -2.06
N ARG A 177 -8.15 2.24 -3.11
CA ARG A 177 -7.18 2.75 -4.10
C ARG A 177 -6.13 3.64 -3.48
N LEU A 178 -6.54 4.53 -2.57
CA LEU A 178 -5.59 5.36 -1.82
C LEU A 178 -4.66 4.50 -0.95
N LEU A 179 -5.20 3.47 -0.31
CA LEU A 179 -4.41 2.53 0.49
C LEU A 179 -3.37 1.80 -0.38
N VAL A 180 -3.75 1.31 -1.57
CA VAL A 180 -2.83 0.69 -2.54
C VAL A 180 -1.66 1.64 -2.85
N TRP A 181 -1.93 2.91 -3.16
CA TRP A 181 -0.88 3.88 -3.44
C TRP A 181 0.05 4.12 -2.24
N LEU A 182 -0.53 4.24 -1.04
CA LEU A 182 0.26 4.42 0.19
C LEU A 182 1.11 3.19 0.52
N GLU A 183 0.56 2.00 0.32
CA GLU A 183 1.28 0.73 0.51
C GLU A 183 2.45 0.60 -0.48
N THR A 184 2.22 0.91 -1.78
CA THR A 184 3.27 0.94 -2.79
C THR A 184 4.40 1.91 -2.41
N LEU A 185 4.07 3.15 -2.03
CA LEU A 185 5.06 4.14 -1.60
C LEU A 185 5.84 3.66 -0.36
N PHE A 186 5.14 3.04 0.58
CA PHE A 186 5.76 2.50 1.79
C PHE A 186 6.69 1.32 1.46
N GLY A 187 6.28 0.43 0.55
CA GLY A 187 7.10 -0.68 0.05
C GLY A 187 8.41 -0.19 -0.57
N TRP A 188 8.36 0.87 -1.39
CA TRP A 188 9.57 1.51 -1.92
C TRP A 188 10.49 2.03 -0.83
N VAL A 189 9.94 2.74 0.17
CA VAL A 189 10.72 3.27 1.30
C VAL A 189 11.39 2.15 2.08
N VAL A 190 10.65 1.09 2.41
CA VAL A 190 11.18 -0.08 3.14
C VAL A 190 12.27 -0.78 2.36
N SER A 191 12.08 -0.99 1.05
CA SER A 191 13.06 -1.63 0.17
C SER A 191 14.35 -0.83 0.08
N LEU A 192 14.27 0.49 -0.09
CA LEU A 192 15.46 1.37 -0.10
C LEU A 192 16.19 1.38 1.24
N LEU A 193 15.45 1.41 2.35
CA LEU A 193 16.04 1.34 3.70
C LEU A 193 16.72 0.01 3.95
N PHE A 194 16.14 -1.08 3.49
CA PHE A 194 16.72 -2.42 3.61
C PHE A 194 18.04 -2.52 2.84
N VAL A 195 18.06 -2.08 1.58
CA VAL A 195 19.29 -2.03 0.77
C VAL A 195 20.37 -1.18 1.43
N ALA A 196 20.01 0.01 1.93
CA ALA A 196 20.95 0.90 2.61
C ALA A 196 21.55 0.27 3.89
N MET A 197 20.75 -0.49 4.64
CA MET A 197 21.23 -1.20 5.82
C MET A 197 22.17 -2.35 5.46
N VAL A 198 21.82 -3.16 4.46
CA VAL A 198 22.65 -4.30 4.04
C VAL A 198 24.01 -3.82 3.49
N THR A 199 24.01 -2.80 2.63
CA THR A 199 25.24 -2.23 2.07
C THR A 199 26.10 -1.53 3.13
N GLY A 200 25.49 -0.89 4.12
CA GLY A 200 26.19 -0.27 5.25
C GLY A 200 26.84 -1.29 6.19
N LEU A 201 26.21 -2.44 6.38
CA LEU A 201 26.79 -3.56 7.15
C LEU A 201 27.97 -4.21 6.41
N ALA A 202 27.86 -4.40 5.09
CA ALA A 202 28.93 -4.95 4.27
C ALA A 202 30.21 -4.09 4.33
N ARG A 203 30.07 -2.76 4.24
CA ARG A 203 31.23 -1.84 4.34
C ARG A 203 31.91 -1.85 5.71
N ARG A 204 31.20 -2.18 6.79
CA ARG A 204 31.80 -2.26 8.14
C ARG A 204 32.62 -3.53 8.33
N SER A 205 32.22 -4.65 7.72
CA SER A 205 32.99 -5.90 7.81
C SER A 205 34.35 -5.82 7.08
N ASP A 206 34.44 -5.01 6.03
CA ASP A 206 35.68 -4.83 5.26
C ASP A 206 36.67 -3.86 5.94
N SER A 207 36.24 -3.10 6.95
CA SER A 207 37.09 -2.10 7.64
C SER A 207 37.66 -2.56 8.97
N ASP A 208 37.35 -3.75 9.47
CA ASP A 208 37.97 -4.33 10.62
C ASP A 208 39.32 -5.00 10.21
N PRO A 209 40.48 -4.43 10.54
CA PRO A 209 41.76 -5.06 10.24
C PRO A 209 41.88 -6.31 11.10
N GLU A 210 42.20 -7.44 10.44
CA GLU A 210 42.49 -8.70 11.09
C GLU A 210 43.57 -8.48 12.17
N PRO A 211 43.37 -8.90 13.43
CA PRO A 211 44.35 -8.76 14.48
C PRO A 211 45.57 -9.66 14.16
N ARG A 212 46.73 -9.05 13.93
CA ARG A 212 48.02 -9.72 13.77
C ARG A 212 48.52 -10.20 15.11
#